data_8b936c84f0a134e6f3d19b98faa5f6aa
#
_entry.id   8b936c84f0a134e6f3d19b98faa5f6aa
#
_cell.length_a   1.000
_cell.length_b   1.000
_cell.length_c   1.000
_cell.angle_alpha   90.00
_cell.angle_beta   90.00
_cell.angle_gamma   90.00
#
_symmetry.space_group_name_H-M   'P 1'
#
loop_
_entity.id
_entity.type
_entity.pdbx_description
1 polymer ?
#
loop_
_entity_poly.entity_id
_entity_poly.type
_entity_poly.pdbx_seq_one_letter_code
_entity_poly.pdbx_strand_id
1 'polypeptide(L)'
;MIRTDLVERFTDGGFLISGEAVMLIQESDSPLQLVDEILRRIDESVLVITPSHVALAQQSLSAQRKVLKTLPLSDQMEDEHTDVLASSEVSPQEMGSYRSQHPTSRAITVLADITENSTCVGTYEEFVRYFRNRYDRLSEVVKKRLHVRPIESLTYRNRRGDGWFDDENASGGKLSIVGIVSEIRDTTNGHRVIQVEDPTGYFSGIALKDRGAYEAALHVVHDEVIGITGSLSSDGKVLFIDNISWPDVPPQHQPTRSEEDVYVALTSDIHAGSKTFLTSTWKNFAEWISSSEDERARNIAYVIVAGDLVDGIGVFPNQEEELAIDDIHDQYTAAATLFEMLPSDLPIIVVPGNHDAVRQAEPQPALSSDYAKGFNNNVSFIGNPS
;
A
#
# COMPACT_ATOMS: atom_id res chain seq x y z
N MET A 1 -21.53 -6.17 -39.10
CA MET A 1 -21.79 -6.87 -37.82
C MET A 1 -23.25 -6.68 -37.45
N ILE A 2 -23.96 -7.71 -37.08
CA ILE A 2 -25.39 -7.64 -36.74
C ILE A 2 -25.53 -6.93 -35.40
N ARG A 3 -26.59 -6.16 -35.20
CA ARG A 3 -26.84 -5.38 -33.97
C ARG A 3 -26.81 -6.26 -32.70
N THR A 4 -27.30 -7.49 -32.82
CA THR A 4 -27.34 -8.48 -31.74
C THR A 4 -25.94 -8.91 -31.29
N ASP A 5 -25.04 -9.18 -32.25
CA ASP A 5 -23.65 -9.63 -31.97
C ASP A 5 -22.85 -8.52 -31.26
N LEU A 6 -23.14 -7.26 -31.58
CA LEU A 6 -22.53 -6.08 -30.93
C LEU A 6 -22.95 -5.96 -29.48
N VAL A 7 -24.27 -6.08 -29.23
CA VAL A 7 -24.82 -5.98 -27.86
C VAL A 7 -24.31 -7.12 -27.01
N GLU A 8 -24.33 -8.37 -27.53
CA GLU A 8 -23.81 -9.55 -26.81
C GLU A 8 -22.34 -9.37 -26.39
N ARG A 9 -21.50 -8.88 -27.30
CA ARG A 9 -20.05 -8.71 -27.00
C ARG A 9 -19.76 -7.70 -25.89
N PHE A 10 -20.56 -6.63 -25.76
CA PHE A 10 -20.46 -5.70 -24.65
C PHE A 10 -21.08 -6.27 -23.36
N THR A 11 -22.19 -7.00 -23.48
CA THR A 11 -22.84 -7.63 -22.34
C THR A 11 -21.97 -8.73 -21.74
N ASP A 12 -21.29 -9.53 -22.56
CA ASP A 12 -20.31 -10.53 -22.10
C ASP A 12 -19.13 -9.88 -21.38
N GLY A 13 -18.75 -8.66 -21.74
CA GLY A 13 -17.78 -7.84 -21.04
C GLY A 13 -18.32 -7.13 -19.78
N GLY A 14 -19.60 -7.33 -19.44
CA GLY A 14 -20.23 -6.69 -18.27
C GLY A 14 -20.76 -5.28 -18.50
N PHE A 15 -20.83 -4.82 -19.77
CA PHE A 15 -21.25 -3.45 -20.12
C PHE A 15 -22.60 -3.42 -20.83
N LEU A 16 -23.40 -2.41 -20.56
CA LEU A 16 -24.55 -2.04 -21.37
C LEU A 16 -24.11 -1.05 -22.48
N ILE A 17 -24.81 -1.03 -23.61
CA ILE A 17 -24.52 -0.10 -24.69
C ILE A 17 -25.77 0.68 -25.11
N SER A 18 -25.64 1.99 -25.29
CA SER A 18 -26.74 2.84 -25.78
C SER A 18 -27.03 2.56 -27.26
N GLY A 19 -28.31 2.71 -27.67
CA GLY A 19 -28.69 2.50 -29.05
C GLY A 19 -27.99 3.43 -30.05
N GLU A 20 -27.64 4.65 -29.62
CA GLU A 20 -26.87 5.62 -30.43
C GLU A 20 -25.41 5.17 -30.60
N ALA A 21 -24.78 4.64 -29.56
CA ALA A 21 -23.43 4.11 -29.64
C ALA A 21 -23.36 2.88 -30.58
N VAL A 22 -24.38 2.01 -30.55
CA VAL A 22 -24.48 0.87 -31.47
C VAL A 22 -24.52 1.34 -32.92
N MET A 23 -25.30 2.37 -33.23
CA MET A 23 -25.39 2.94 -34.61
C MET A 23 -24.03 3.50 -35.05
N LEU A 24 -23.36 4.29 -34.22
CA LEU A 24 -22.06 4.86 -34.54
C LEU A 24 -20.97 3.79 -34.78
N ILE A 25 -21.01 2.69 -34.05
CA ILE A 25 -20.09 1.58 -34.25
C ILE A 25 -20.39 0.86 -35.57
N GLN A 26 -21.67 0.63 -35.88
CA GLN A 26 -22.09 -0.02 -37.14
C GLN A 26 -21.74 0.78 -38.38
N GLU A 27 -21.80 2.12 -38.32
CA GLU A 27 -21.49 3.04 -39.40
C GLU A 27 -19.97 3.26 -39.58
N SER A 28 -19.13 2.76 -38.68
CA SER A 28 -17.68 2.91 -38.78
C SER A 28 -17.06 2.00 -39.84
N ASP A 29 -15.93 2.41 -40.42
CA ASP A 29 -15.18 1.64 -41.43
C ASP A 29 -14.59 0.34 -40.87
N SER A 30 -14.45 0.23 -39.55
CA SER A 30 -13.83 -0.92 -38.86
C SER A 30 -14.54 -1.22 -37.54
N PRO A 31 -15.78 -1.74 -37.54
CA PRO A 31 -16.59 -1.93 -36.34
C PRO A 31 -15.93 -2.82 -35.29
N LEU A 32 -15.26 -3.92 -35.71
CA LEU A 32 -14.60 -4.84 -34.79
C LEU A 32 -13.41 -4.20 -34.05
N GLN A 33 -12.57 -3.49 -34.80
CA GLN A 33 -11.43 -2.78 -34.18
C GLN A 33 -11.89 -1.69 -33.21
N LEU A 34 -13.01 -1.06 -33.53
CA LEU A 34 -13.58 -0.03 -32.68
C LEU A 34 -14.17 -0.61 -31.40
N VAL A 35 -14.82 -1.77 -31.47
CA VAL A 35 -15.30 -2.50 -30.28
C VAL A 35 -14.14 -2.92 -29.40
N ASP A 36 -13.09 -3.52 -29.97
CA ASP A 36 -11.91 -3.95 -29.21
C ASP A 36 -11.20 -2.75 -28.55
N GLU A 37 -11.09 -1.62 -29.24
CA GLU A 37 -10.49 -0.40 -28.69
C GLU A 37 -11.35 0.21 -27.56
N ILE A 38 -12.69 0.16 -27.67
CA ILE A 38 -13.58 0.60 -26.60
C ILE A 38 -13.41 -0.30 -25.39
N LEU A 39 -13.49 -1.62 -25.56
CA LEU A 39 -13.36 -2.59 -24.45
C LEU A 39 -11.99 -2.52 -23.76
N ARG A 40 -10.94 -2.19 -24.49
CA ARG A 40 -9.59 -2.01 -23.95
C ARG A 40 -9.44 -0.77 -23.09
N ARG A 41 -10.20 0.29 -23.36
CA ARG A 41 -10.06 1.62 -22.73
C ARG A 41 -11.11 1.94 -21.69
N ILE A 42 -12.17 1.17 -21.66
CA ILE A 42 -13.28 1.48 -20.78
C ILE A 42 -12.94 1.06 -19.37
N ASP A 43 -13.20 1.94 -18.43
CA ASP A 43 -13.05 1.67 -17.01
C ASP A 43 -14.18 0.75 -16.54
N GLU A 44 -13.86 -0.21 -15.66
CA GLU A 44 -14.83 -1.15 -15.09
C GLU A 44 -15.97 -0.47 -14.30
N SER A 45 -15.78 0.78 -13.91
CA SER A 45 -16.83 1.60 -13.27
C SER A 45 -17.90 2.09 -14.22
N VAL A 46 -17.66 2.00 -15.53
CA VAL A 46 -18.61 2.45 -16.57
C VAL A 46 -19.64 1.35 -16.83
N LEU A 47 -20.88 1.58 -16.44
CA LEU A 47 -21.98 0.62 -16.67
C LEU A 47 -22.56 0.70 -18.10
N VAL A 48 -22.48 1.87 -18.76
CA VAL A 48 -23.14 2.10 -20.05
C VAL A 48 -22.19 2.76 -21.04
N ILE A 49 -21.99 2.11 -22.18
CA ILE A 49 -21.25 2.65 -23.33
C ILE A 49 -22.10 3.70 -24.04
N THR A 50 -21.58 4.90 -24.14
CA THR A 50 -22.24 6.07 -24.75
C THR A 50 -21.52 6.51 -26.03
N PRO A 51 -22.11 7.39 -26.87
CA PRO A 51 -21.45 7.97 -28.04
C PRO A 51 -20.08 8.62 -27.77
N SER A 52 -19.88 9.17 -26.58
CA SER A 52 -18.59 9.78 -26.20
C SER A 52 -17.46 8.73 -26.10
N HIS A 53 -17.72 7.55 -25.59
CA HIS A 53 -16.75 6.46 -25.56
C HIS A 53 -16.38 5.98 -26.97
N VAL A 54 -17.35 5.94 -27.88
CA VAL A 54 -17.12 5.62 -29.29
C VAL A 54 -16.23 6.67 -29.96
N ALA A 55 -16.50 7.96 -29.72
CA ALA A 55 -15.72 9.06 -30.29
C ALA A 55 -14.26 9.06 -29.81
N LEU A 56 -14.02 8.78 -28.53
CA LEU A 56 -12.66 8.66 -27.96
C LEU A 56 -11.88 7.50 -28.59
N ALA A 57 -12.52 6.35 -28.77
CA ALA A 57 -11.90 5.20 -29.42
C ALA A 57 -11.60 5.46 -30.91
N GLN A 58 -12.48 6.17 -31.62
CA GLN A 58 -12.25 6.60 -33.03
C GLN A 58 -11.06 7.56 -33.13
N GLN A 59 -10.94 8.52 -32.22
CA GLN A 59 -9.81 9.43 -32.16
C GLN A 59 -8.48 8.67 -31.96
N SER A 60 -8.45 7.70 -31.07
CA SER A 60 -7.29 6.86 -30.82
C SER A 60 -6.88 6.07 -32.07
N LEU A 61 -7.81 5.34 -32.69
CA LEU A 61 -7.53 4.57 -33.90
C LEU A 61 -7.06 5.47 -35.06
N SER A 62 -7.57 6.69 -35.15
CA SER A 62 -7.14 7.67 -36.18
C SER A 62 -5.74 8.20 -35.89
N ALA A 63 -5.35 8.38 -34.62
CA ALA A 63 -4.00 8.77 -34.22
C ALA A 63 -2.99 7.64 -34.52
N GLN A 64 -3.31 6.39 -34.17
CA GLN A 64 -2.50 5.22 -34.49
C GLN A 64 -2.31 5.07 -36.01
N ARG A 65 -3.35 5.28 -36.82
CA ARG A 65 -3.23 5.26 -38.32
C ARG A 65 -2.37 6.39 -38.86
N LYS A 66 -2.34 7.56 -38.22
CA LYS A 66 -1.44 8.67 -38.59
C LYS A 66 0.02 8.32 -38.28
N VAL A 67 0.31 7.77 -37.13
CA VAL A 67 1.67 7.33 -36.75
C VAL A 67 2.19 6.26 -37.70
N LEU A 68 1.36 5.27 -38.05
CA LEU A 68 1.72 4.24 -39.04
C LEU A 68 1.95 4.77 -40.47
N LYS A 69 1.33 5.90 -40.84
CA LYS A 69 1.52 6.53 -42.15
C LYS A 69 2.68 7.52 -42.23
N THR A 70 3.23 7.93 -41.08
CA THR A 70 4.36 8.86 -40.97
C THR A 70 5.69 8.16 -40.68
N LEU A 71 5.71 6.83 -40.58
CA LEU A 71 6.95 6.07 -40.54
C LEU A 71 7.52 5.99 -41.96
N PRO A 72 8.63 6.65 -42.27
CA PRO A 72 9.31 6.46 -43.54
C PRO A 72 9.95 5.06 -43.55
N LEU A 73 9.60 4.29 -44.59
CA LEU A 73 10.40 3.15 -45.04
C LEU A 73 11.70 3.71 -45.64
N SER A 74 12.71 3.92 -44.82
CA SER A 74 14.08 4.05 -45.27
C SER A 74 15.02 3.82 -44.10
N ASP A 75 15.90 2.84 -44.31
CA ASP A 75 17.16 2.69 -43.62
C ASP A 75 17.88 4.02 -43.45
N GLN A 76 18.43 4.25 -42.26
CA GLN A 76 19.23 5.38 -41.79
C GLN A 76 18.46 6.42 -40.98
N MET A 77 18.24 6.11 -39.72
CA MET A 77 18.37 7.06 -38.64
C MET A 77 19.26 6.44 -37.59
N GLU A 78 20.44 6.98 -37.50
CA GLU A 78 21.39 6.73 -36.44
C GLU A 78 20.75 7.09 -35.10
N ASP A 79 20.79 6.13 -34.21
CA ASP A 79 20.37 6.20 -32.82
C ASP A 79 21.18 7.24 -32.05
N GLU A 80 20.64 8.43 -31.83
CA GLU A 80 21.19 9.35 -30.83
C GLU A 80 20.59 9.21 -29.42
N HIS A 81 19.59 8.34 -29.23
CA HIS A 81 18.97 8.14 -27.89
C HIS A 81 19.09 6.72 -27.30
N THR A 82 19.70 5.77 -28.02
CA THR A 82 19.96 4.41 -27.50
C THR A 82 21.39 4.20 -27.00
N ASP A 83 22.26 5.18 -27.10
CA ASP A 83 23.70 5.06 -26.75
C ASP A 83 24.01 5.21 -25.25
N VAL A 84 23.01 5.28 -24.36
CA VAL A 84 23.29 5.36 -22.90
C VAL A 84 23.32 3.98 -22.24
N LEU A 85 22.88 2.92 -22.93
CA LEU A 85 22.86 1.56 -22.36
C LEU A 85 23.83 0.57 -23.01
N ALA A 86 24.64 1.00 -24.01
CA ALA A 86 25.49 0.06 -24.76
C ALA A 86 26.93 0.52 -24.87
N SER A 87 27.63 0.74 -23.77
CA SER A 87 29.12 0.76 -23.79
C SER A 87 29.73 0.57 -22.42
N SER A 88 29.77 -0.64 -21.93
CA SER A 88 30.93 -1.26 -21.26
C SER A 88 30.65 -2.77 -21.15
N GLU A 89 31.25 -3.54 -22.02
CA GLU A 89 31.37 -4.98 -21.88
C GLU A 89 32.19 -5.29 -20.63
N VAL A 90 31.53 -5.38 -19.47
CA VAL A 90 32.03 -6.15 -18.35
C VAL A 90 31.18 -7.42 -18.33
N SER A 91 31.75 -8.54 -18.69
CA SER A 91 31.00 -9.79 -18.72
C SER A 91 30.47 -10.14 -17.35
N PRO A 92 29.18 -10.54 -17.21
CA PRO A 92 28.57 -10.87 -15.93
C PRO A 92 29.24 -12.03 -15.16
N GLN A 93 30.14 -12.75 -15.81
CA GLN A 93 30.81 -13.95 -15.27
C GLN A 93 31.98 -13.63 -14.31
N GLU A 94 32.55 -12.45 -14.35
CA GLU A 94 33.67 -12.10 -13.47
C GLU A 94 33.25 -11.43 -12.15
N MET A 95 32.02 -10.93 -12.05
CA MET A 95 31.52 -10.23 -10.84
C MET A 95 31.00 -11.18 -9.74
N GLY A 96 30.68 -12.42 -10.07
CA GLY A 96 30.07 -13.38 -9.13
C GLY A 96 31.02 -14.05 -8.14
N SER A 97 32.33 -13.89 -8.26
CA SER A 97 33.27 -14.76 -7.51
C SER A 97 33.73 -14.23 -6.15
N TYR A 98 33.44 -12.97 -5.81
CA TYR A 98 33.95 -12.34 -4.58
C TYR A 98 32.97 -12.34 -3.40
N ARG A 99 31.66 -12.54 -3.62
CA ARG A 99 30.67 -12.65 -2.54
C ARG A 99 30.56 -14.03 -1.90
N SER A 100 31.23 -15.04 -2.44
CA SER A 100 31.09 -16.46 -2.07
C SER A 100 31.77 -16.89 -0.76
N GLN A 101 32.13 -15.97 0.13
CA GLN A 101 32.66 -16.35 1.46
C GLN A 101 31.56 -16.59 2.53
N HIS A 102 30.30 -16.31 2.22
CA HIS A 102 29.18 -16.67 3.09
C HIS A 102 28.36 -17.76 2.40
N PRO A 103 28.51 -19.03 2.81
CA PRO A 103 27.73 -20.13 2.27
C PRO A 103 26.36 -20.06 2.92
N THR A 104 25.36 -19.73 2.16
CA THR A 104 24.00 -20.29 2.28
C THR A 104 23.06 -19.44 1.45
N SER A 105 22.26 -20.06 0.64
CA SER A 105 21.09 -19.48 0.03
C SER A 105 20.34 -18.72 1.13
N ARG A 106 20.37 -17.40 1.08
CA ARG A 106 19.64 -16.52 2.02
C ARG A 106 18.17 -16.64 1.67
N ALA A 107 17.51 -17.63 2.23
CA ALA A 107 16.12 -17.92 1.96
C ALA A 107 15.22 -16.79 2.48
N ILE A 108 14.30 -16.35 1.64
CA ILE A 108 13.20 -15.47 2.04
C ILE A 108 12.04 -16.37 2.44
N THR A 109 11.50 -16.18 3.64
CA THR A 109 10.29 -16.85 4.12
C THR A 109 9.20 -15.80 4.31
N VAL A 110 8.19 -15.84 3.43
CA VAL A 110 7.01 -14.97 3.55
C VAL A 110 6.08 -15.59 4.60
N LEU A 111 5.87 -14.90 5.72
CA LEU A 111 5.01 -15.35 6.81
C LEU A 111 3.55 -14.95 6.61
N ALA A 112 3.32 -13.82 5.94
CA ALA A 112 2.01 -13.32 5.60
C ALA A 112 2.11 -12.52 4.29
N ASP A 113 1.17 -12.68 3.41
CA ASP A 113 1.01 -11.91 2.17
C ASP A 113 -0.48 -11.78 1.88
N ILE A 114 -0.88 -10.60 1.48
CA ILE A 114 -2.29 -10.31 1.19
C ILE A 114 -2.68 -10.59 -0.26
N THR A 115 -1.73 -10.98 -1.11
CA THR A 115 -1.98 -11.34 -2.51
C THR A 115 -3.10 -12.39 -2.58
N GLU A 116 -4.03 -12.22 -3.52
CA GLU A 116 -5.28 -12.99 -3.64
C GLU A 116 -6.34 -12.73 -2.54
N ASN A 117 -5.97 -12.10 -1.41
CA ASN A 117 -6.88 -11.73 -0.33
C ASN A 117 -6.96 -10.22 -0.10
N SER A 118 -6.55 -9.42 -1.07
CA SER A 118 -6.46 -7.96 -0.97
C SER A 118 -7.75 -7.22 -1.34
N THR A 119 -8.81 -7.90 -1.73
CA THR A 119 -10.08 -7.30 -2.15
C THR A 119 -11.19 -7.52 -1.14
N CYS A 120 -12.14 -6.57 -1.06
CA CYS A 120 -13.38 -6.72 -0.33
C CYS A 120 -14.53 -6.10 -1.15
N VAL A 121 -15.75 -6.53 -0.87
CA VAL A 121 -16.95 -5.95 -1.48
C VAL A 121 -17.38 -4.66 -0.78
N GLY A 122 -16.94 -4.45 0.47
CA GLY A 122 -17.28 -3.27 1.28
C GLY A 122 -18.69 -3.36 1.87
N THR A 123 -19.15 -4.56 2.23
CA THR A 123 -20.44 -4.72 2.91
C THR A 123 -20.38 -4.18 4.35
N TYR A 124 -21.56 -3.85 4.91
CA TYR A 124 -21.65 -3.40 6.30
C TYR A 124 -21.02 -4.40 7.28
N GLU A 125 -21.26 -5.69 7.05
CA GLU A 125 -20.71 -6.78 7.86
C GLU A 125 -19.18 -6.86 7.80
N GLU A 126 -18.58 -6.55 6.65
CA GLU A 126 -17.12 -6.51 6.49
C GLU A 126 -16.53 -5.33 7.28
N PHE A 127 -17.16 -4.16 7.24
CA PHE A 127 -16.75 -3.02 8.07
C PHE A 127 -16.83 -3.33 9.56
N VAL A 128 -17.97 -3.90 10.02
CA VAL A 128 -18.13 -4.31 11.42
C VAL A 128 -17.05 -5.32 11.82
N ARG A 129 -16.76 -6.29 10.96
CA ARG A 129 -15.71 -7.30 11.20
C ARG A 129 -14.33 -6.68 11.27
N TYR A 130 -14.04 -5.72 10.40
CA TYR A 130 -12.77 -4.99 10.39
C TYR A 130 -12.54 -4.26 11.72
N PHE A 131 -13.50 -3.46 12.18
CA PHE A 131 -13.37 -2.72 13.43
C PHE A 131 -13.30 -3.64 14.66
N ARG A 132 -14.08 -4.71 14.69
CA ARG A 132 -14.00 -5.72 15.75
C ARG A 132 -12.64 -6.41 15.79
N ASN A 133 -12.13 -6.85 14.66
CA ASN A 133 -10.80 -7.47 14.59
C ASN A 133 -9.70 -6.50 15.04
N ARG A 134 -9.79 -5.24 14.62
CA ARG A 134 -8.86 -4.18 15.08
C ARG A 134 -8.93 -4.01 16.59
N TYR A 135 -10.13 -3.89 17.16
CA TYR A 135 -10.32 -3.78 18.61
C TYR A 135 -9.76 -4.99 19.34
N ASP A 136 -10.13 -6.19 18.93
CA ASP A 136 -9.72 -7.43 19.61
C ASP A 136 -8.19 -7.56 19.65
N ARG A 137 -7.52 -7.38 18.52
CA ARG A 137 -6.06 -7.52 18.43
C ARG A 137 -5.32 -6.45 19.20
N LEU A 138 -5.71 -5.18 19.09
CA LEU A 138 -5.03 -4.08 19.76
C LEU A 138 -5.35 -4.02 21.25
N SER A 139 -6.60 -4.33 21.63
CA SER A 139 -6.99 -4.40 23.04
C SER A 139 -6.20 -5.47 23.82
N GLU A 140 -5.89 -6.61 23.18
CA GLU A 140 -5.06 -7.65 23.80
C GLU A 140 -3.65 -7.14 24.14
N VAL A 141 -3.07 -6.27 23.31
CA VAL A 141 -1.77 -5.66 23.61
C VAL A 141 -1.87 -4.74 24.84
N VAL A 142 -2.93 -3.93 24.93
CA VAL A 142 -3.17 -3.03 26.07
C VAL A 142 -3.47 -3.82 27.34
N LYS A 143 -4.30 -4.86 27.26
CA LYS A 143 -4.67 -5.75 28.40
C LYS A 143 -3.48 -6.46 29.05
N LYS A 144 -2.41 -6.69 28.31
CA LYS A 144 -1.16 -7.24 28.88
C LYS A 144 -0.49 -6.27 29.87
N ARG A 145 -0.84 -4.98 29.82
CA ARG A 145 -0.24 -3.91 30.66
C ARG A 145 -1.19 -3.36 31.71
N LEU A 146 -2.51 -3.49 31.48
CA LEU A 146 -3.56 -2.88 32.30
C LEU A 146 -4.59 -3.92 32.73
N HIS A 147 -5.01 -3.87 33.98
CA HIS A 147 -6.21 -4.59 34.42
C HIS A 147 -7.45 -3.85 33.96
N VAL A 148 -7.98 -4.22 32.81
CA VAL A 148 -9.12 -3.54 32.20
C VAL A 148 -10.45 -4.19 32.59
N ARG A 149 -11.50 -3.35 32.66
CA ARG A 149 -12.89 -3.78 32.89
C ARG A 149 -13.70 -3.49 31.62
N PRO A 150 -14.72 -4.32 31.29
CA PRO A 150 -15.69 -3.99 30.25
C PRO A 150 -16.42 -2.70 30.57
N ILE A 151 -16.74 -1.90 29.57
CA ILE A 151 -17.43 -0.61 29.75
C ILE A 151 -18.80 -0.79 30.39
N GLU A 152 -19.53 -1.87 30.07
CA GLU A 152 -20.83 -2.17 30.71
C GLU A 152 -20.74 -2.23 32.24
N SER A 153 -19.61 -2.69 32.80
CA SER A 153 -19.44 -2.80 34.23
C SER A 153 -19.49 -1.45 34.95
N LEU A 154 -19.19 -0.35 34.23
CA LEU A 154 -19.28 1.01 34.74
C LEU A 154 -20.72 1.54 34.75
N THR A 155 -21.50 1.16 33.74
CA THR A 155 -22.91 1.58 33.60
C THR A 155 -23.84 0.83 34.51
N TYR A 156 -23.59 -0.43 34.85
CA TYR A 156 -24.36 -1.22 35.80
C TYR A 156 -24.24 -0.68 37.22
N ARG A 157 -23.08 -0.15 37.61
CA ARG A 157 -22.83 0.46 38.92
C ARG A 157 -23.78 1.67 39.17
N ASN A 158 -24.07 2.44 38.14
CA ASN A 158 -24.98 3.59 38.23
C ASN A 158 -26.45 3.22 38.42
N ARG A 159 -26.87 1.99 38.04
CA ARG A 159 -28.26 1.56 38.10
C ARG A 159 -28.69 0.97 39.46
N ARG A 160 -27.77 0.45 40.28
CA ARG A 160 -28.10 -0.30 41.49
C ARG A 160 -27.82 0.40 42.81
N GLY A 161 -27.08 1.51 42.85
CA GLY A 161 -26.83 2.24 44.12
C GLY A 161 -26.16 1.43 45.24
N ASP A 162 -25.83 0.17 45.00
CA ASP A 162 -25.31 -0.76 45.99
C ASP A 162 -23.78 -0.74 45.99
N GLY A 163 -23.25 -0.10 47.02
CA GLY A 163 -21.82 -0.07 47.32
C GLY A 163 -21.32 -1.38 47.91
N TRP A 164 -21.20 -2.44 47.10
CA TRP A 164 -20.58 -3.70 47.50
C TRP A 164 -19.76 -4.31 46.38
N PHE A 165 -18.55 -3.85 46.26
CA PHE A 165 -17.38 -4.67 45.90
C PHE A 165 -16.16 -4.02 46.51
N ASP A 166 -15.85 -4.51 47.73
CA ASP A 166 -14.54 -4.38 48.35
C ASP A 166 -13.52 -5.17 47.51
N ASP A 167 -13.00 -4.52 46.47
CA ASP A 167 -11.78 -4.99 45.85
C ASP A 167 -10.63 -4.28 46.55
N GLU A 168 -10.16 -4.88 47.66
CA GLU A 168 -9.04 -4.38 48.48
C GLU A 168 -7.71 -4.28 47.64
N ASN A 169 -7.72 -4.68 46.38
CA ASN A 169 -6.60 -4.58 45.46
C ASN A 169 -6.68 -3.38 44.47
N ALA A 170 -7.72 -2.53 44.54
CA ALA A 170 -7.75 -1.34 43.74
C ALA A 170 -6.94 -0.23 44.41
N SER A 171 -5.65 -0.15 44.14
CA SER A 171 -4.77 0.95 44.54
C SER A 171 -5.44 2.31 44.25
N GLY A 172 -6.10 2.90 45.26
CA GLY A 172 -6.61 4.25 45.19
C GLY A 172 -7.89 4.49 44.38
N GLY A 173 -8.77 3.50 44.16
CA GLY A 173 -10.02 3.67 43.41
C GLY A 173 -9.89 3.92 41.92
N LYS A 174 -8.71 3.67 41.34
CA LYS A 174 -8.47 3.79 39.91
C LYS A 174 -8.95 2.55 39.17
N LEU A 175 -9.51 2.75 38.02
CA LEU A 175 -9.94 1.68 37.11
C LEU A 175 -9.42 1.96 35.69
N SER A 176 -9.34 0.90 34.90
CA SER A 176 -8.97 1.03 33.50
C SER A 176 -9.99 0.39 32.59
N ILE A 177 -10.24 1.04 31.46
CA ILE A 177 -11.05 0.55 30.36
C ILE A 177 -10.22 0.61 29.07
N VAL A 178 -10.60 -0.17 28.08
CA VAL A 178 -10.01 -0.15 26.74
C VAL A 178 -11.13 -0.01 25.72
N GLY A 179 -10.94 0.84 24.71
CA GLY A 179 -11.93 1.02 23.66
C GLY A 179 -11.36 1.69 22.42
N ILE A 180 -12.16 1.71 21.36
CA ILE A 180 -11.93 2.51 20.16
C ILE A 180 -12.41 3.95 20.44
N VAL A 181 -11.63 4.93 20.06
CA VAL A 181 -11.97 6.35 20.20
C VAL A 181 -13.06 6.73 19.20
N SER A 182 -14.26 6.99 19.68
CA SER A 182 -15.43 7.35 18.85
C SER A 182 -15.66 8.85 18.75
N GLU A 183 -15.34 9.62 19.81
CA GLU A 183 -15.53 11.08 19.83
C GLU A 183 -14.40 11.76 20.60
N ILE A 184 -13.93 12.90 20.08
CA ILE A 184 -12.99 13.78 20.74
C ILE A 184 -13.54 15.20 20.68
N ARG A 185 -13.60 15.88 21.81
CA ARG A 185 -14.03 17.29 21.89
C ARG A 185 -13.38 18.02 23.04
N ASP A 186 -13.26 19.32 22.91
CA ASP A 186 -12.76 20.18 23.95
C ASP A 186 -13.97 20.89 24.66
N THR A 187 -13.86 21.02 25.97
CA THR A 187 -14.84 21.79 26.76
C THR A 187 -14.52 23.28 26.70
N THR A 188 -15.48 24.13 27.05
CA THR A 188 -15.29 25.60 27.17
C THR A 188 -14.17 25.98 28.13
N ASN A 189 -13.87 25.12 29.11
CA ASN A 189 -12.79 25.31 30.07
C ASN A 189 -11.44 24.75 29.59
N GLY A 190 -11.39 24.25 28.35
CA GLY A 190 -10.19 23.71 27.75
C GLY A 190 -9.82 22.30 28.23
N HIS A 191 -10.74 21.56 28.84
CA HIS A 191 -10.52 20.12 29.12
C HIS A 191 -10.81 19.28 27.88
N ARG A 192 -10.09 18.19 27.69
CA ARG A 192 -10.32 17.30 26.57
C ARG A 192 -11.19 16.11 26.98
N VAL A 193 -12.30 15.94 26.29
CA VAL A 193 -13.21 14.79 26.44
C VAL A 193 -12.90 13.78 25.34
N ILE A 194 -12.73 12.54 25.73
CA ILE A 194 -12.48 11.40 24.84
C ILE A 194 -13.55 10.36 25.13
N GLN A 195 -14.39 10.04 24.15
CA GLN A 195 -15.31 8.93 24.25
C GLN A 195 -14.70 7.69 23.61
N VAL A 196 -14.71 6.59 24.32
CA VAL A 196 -14.25 5.29 23.85
C VAL A 196 -15.40 4.29 23.87
N GLU A 197 -15.38 3.36 22.93
CA GLU A 197 -16.35 2.27 22.84
C GLU A 197 -15.68 0.90 22.80
N ASP A 198 -16.34 -0.06 23.42
CA ASP A 198 -16.01 -1.48 23.32
C ASP A 198 -17.26 -2.27 22.86
N PRO A 199 -17.19 -3.59 22.65
CA PRO A 199 -18.36 -4.38 22.26
C PRO A 199 -19.54 -4.32 23.26
N THR A 200 -19.34 -3.80 24.47
CA THR A 200 -20.35 -3.75 25.55
C THR A 200 -21.01 -2.38 25.70
N GLY A 201 -20.43 -1.32 25.14
CA GLY A 201 -20.97 0.02 25.21
C GLY A 201 -19.92 1.12 24.98
N TYR A 202 -20.25 2.34 25.38
CA TYR A 202 -19.36 3.50 25.27
C TYR A 202 -19.25 4.21 26.63
N PHE A 203 -18.11 4.89 26.82
CA PHE A 203 -17.87 5.68 28.04
C PHE A 203 -17.01 6.90 27.76
N SER A 204 -17.28 8.01 28.46
CA SER A 204 -16.53 9.24 28.27
C SER A 204 -15.50 9.44 29.38
N GLY A 205 -14.27 9.71 28.97
CA GLY A 205 -13.20 10.18 29.84
C GLY A 205 -12.94 11.68 29.67
N ILE A 206 -12.49 12.35 30.73
CA ILE A 206 -12.06 13.76 30.68
C ILE A 206 -10.63 13.88 31.15
N ALA A 207 -9.76 14.38 30.28
CA ALA A 207 -8.42 14.81 30.64
C ALA A 207 -8.47 16.30 31.05
N LEU A 208 -8.14 16.57 32.30
CA LEU A 208 -8.14 17.92 32.84
C LEU A 208 -6.87 18.67 32.42
N LYS A 209 -7.02 19.91 31.92
CA LYS A 209 -5.96 20.75 31.37
C LYS A 209 -4.68 20.86 32.23
N ASP A 210 -4.87 20.85 33.55
CA ASP A 210 -3.75 21.05 34.49
C ASP A 210 -3.24 19.71 35.09
N ARG A 211 -3.58 18.57 34.48
CA ARG A 211 -3.13 17.23 34.94
C ARG A 211 -2.32 16.50 33.90
N GLY A 212 -1.48 15.56 34.40
CA GLY A 212 -0.44 14.90 33.58
C GLY A 212 -0.93 14.11 32.35
N ALA A 213 -2.20 13.67 32.32
CA ALA A 213 -2.77 13.00 31.16
C ALA A 213 -3.21 13.97 30.04
N TYR A 214 -3.22 15.27 30.26
CA TYR A 214 -3.74 16.23 29.28
C TYR A 214 -2.89 16.28 28.00
N GLU A 215 -1.57 16.38 28.16
CA GLU A 215 -0.67 16.40 27.00
C GLU A 215 -0.79 15.11 26.15
N ALA A 216 -0.87 13.95 26.81
CA ALA A 216 -1.13 12.69 26.15
C ALA A 216 -2.49 12.69 25.41
N ALA A 217 -3.52 13.27 26.03
CA ALA A 217 -4.86 13.36 25.44
C ALA A 217 -4.91 14.24 24.18
N LEU A 218 -4.00 15.20 24.02
CA LEU A 218 -3.93 16.03 22.81
C LEU A 218 -3.47 15.24 21.56
N HIS A 219 -2.75 14.15 21.78
CA HIS A 219 -2.26 13.29 20.68
C HIS A 219 -3.24 12.17 20.30
N VAL A 220 -4.31 11.98 21.04
CA VAL A 220 -5.34 10.98 20.71
C VAL A 220 -6.09 11.39 19.45
N VAL A 221 -6.28 10.45 18.53
CA VAL A 221 -7.05 10.62 17.31
C VAL A 221 -8.23 9.65 17.24
N HIS A 222 -9.18 9.92 16.34
CA HIS A 222 -10.33 9.04 16.10
C HIS A 222 -9.86 7.65 15.64
N ASP A 223 -10.68 6.65 15.95
CA ASP A 223 -10.48 5.24 15.58
C ASP A 223 -9.26 4.55 16.21
N GLU A 224 -8.49 5.22 17.06
CA GLU A 224 -7.44 4.56 17.85
C GLU A 224 -8.04 3.62 18.91
N VAL A 225 -7.34 2.51 19.18
CA VAL A 225 -7.63 1.66 20.34
C VAL A 225 -6.70 2.07 21.47
N ILE A 226 -7.27 2.61 22.53
CA ILE A 226 -6.50 3.08 23.69
C ILE A 226 -7.02 2.50 25.01
N GLY A 227 -6.11 2.36 25.95
CA GLY A 227 -6.46 2.13 27.36
C GLY A 227 -6.53 3.44 28.12
N ILE A 228 -7.58 3.66 28.88
CA ILE A 228 -7.74 4.83 29.74
C ILE A 228 -7.80 4.37 31.20
N THR A 229 -6.92 4.93 32.01
CA THR A 229 -6.91 4.70 33.47
C THR A 229 -7.27 5.99 34.19
N GLY A 230 -8.15 5.89 35.17
CA GLY A 230 -8.58 7.06 35.92
C GLY A 230 -9.53 6.74 37.05
N SER A 231 -10.16 7.78 37.60
CA SER A 231 -11.12 7.71 38.69
C SER A 231 -12.51 8.15 38.21
N LEU A 232 -13.55 7.42 38.58
CA LEU A 232 -14.92 7.81 38.27
C LEU A 232 -15.32 9.10 38.97
N SER A 233 -16.11 9.94 38.30
CA SER A 233 -16.81 11.05 38.93
C SER A 233 -17.78 10.53 40.02
N SER A 234 -18.16 11.40 40.95
CA SER A 234 -19.06 11.03 42.06
C SER A 234 -20.43 10.53 41.60
N ASP A 235 -20.88 10.99 40.41
CA ASP A 235 -22.12 10.53 39.78
C ASP A 235 -21.89 9.31 38.85
N GLY A 236 -20.64 8.84 38.72
CA GLY A 236 -20.25 7.67 37.93
C GLY A 236 -20.39 7.83 36.42
N LYS A 237 -20.64 9.03 35.88
CA LYS A 237 -20.92 9.23 34.45
C LYS A 237 -19.70 9.49 33.59
N VAL A 238 -18.59 9.86 34.23
CA VAL A 238 -17.37 10.28 33.56
C VAL A 238 -16.14 9.68 34.25
N LEU A 239 -15.13 9.35 33.52
CA LEU A 239 -13.83 8.94 34.04
C LEU A 239 -12.86 10.12 33.95
N PHE A 240 -12.36 10.61 35.10
CA PHE A 240 -11.24 11.54 35.10
C PHE A 240 -9.95 10.81 34.74
N ILE A 241 -9.37 11.15 33.59
CA ILE A 241 -8.24 10.45 33.01
C ILE A 241 -6.96 10.83 33.75
N ASP A 242 -6.29 9.84 34.31
CA ASP A 242 -4.96 9.98 34.92
C ASP A 242 -3.85 9.50 33.99
N ASN A 243 -4.13 8.52 33.10
CA ASN A 243 -3.17 7.97 32.17
C ASN A 243 -3.87 7.42 30.92
N ILE A 244 -3.19 7.53 29.77
CA ILE A 244 -3.57 6.94 28.49
C ILE A 244 -2.47 5.96 28.08
N SER A 245 -2.85 4.78 27.61
CA SER A 245 -1.96 3.74 27.16
C SER A 245 -2.31 3.29 25.76
N TRP A 246 -1.34 3.38 24.85
CA TRP A 246 -1.48 2.89 23.48
C TRP A 246 -1.01 1.43 23.35
N PRO A 247 -1.48 0.71 22.32
CA PRO A 247 -0.99 -0.63 21.97
C PRO A 247 0.41 -0.53 21.36
N ASP A 248 1.41 -0.33 22.19
CA ASP A 248 2.79 -0.12 21.81
C ASP A 248 3.61 -1.41 22.00
N VAL A 249 4.82 -1.45 21.44
CA VAL A 249 5.76 -2.58 21.59
C VAL A 249 6.04 -2.82 23.07
N PRO A 250 6.02 -4.09 23.52
CA PRO A 250 6.33 -4.41 24.92
C PRO A 250 7.71 -3.88 25.33
N PRO A 251 7.84 -3.19 26.49
CA PRO A 251 9.12 -2.64 26.94
C PRO A 251 10.24 -3.68 27.11
N GLN A 252 9.84 -4.95 27.34
CA GLN A 252 10.76 -6.07 27.48
C GLN A 252 11.11 -6.74 26.15
N HIS A 253 10.55 -6.25 25.02
CA HIS A 253 10.85 -6.83 23.74
C HIS A 253 12.33 -6.70 23.42
N GLN A 254 12.96 -7.83 23.22
CA GLN A 254 14.35 -7.91 22.75
C GLN A 254 14.28 -8.15 21.24
N PRO A 255 14.83 -7.27 20.40
CA PRO A 255 14.86 -7.52 18.96
C PRO A 255 15.72 -8.74 18.68
N THR A 256 15.25 -9.60 17.79
CA THR A 256 16.07 -10.67 17.23
C THR A 256 17.20 -10.04 16.42
N ARG A 257 18.42 -10.46 16.72
CA ARG A 257 19.62 -9.96 16.05
C ARG A 257 20.30 -11.09 15.30
N SER A 258 20.93 -10.74 14.18
CA SER A 258 21.85 -11.64 13.49
C SER A 258 23.12 -11.81 14.33
N GLU A 259 23.71 -13.00 14.30
CA GLU A 259 25.06 -13.24 14.81
C GLU A 259 26.13 -12.72 13.86
N GLU A 260 25.80 -12.54 12.60
CA GLU A 260 26.66 -11.99 11.56
C GLU A 260 26.41 -10.48 11.37
N ASP A 261 27.47 -9.73 11.09
CA ASP A 261 27.37 -8.31 10.71
C ASP A 261 26.84 -8.19 9.27
N VAL A 262 25.52 -8.06 9.14
CA VAL A 262 24.84 -7.94 7.85
C VAL A 262 24.10 -6.62 7.74
N TYR A 263 24.02 -6.11 6.51
CA TYR A 263 23.25 -4.93 6.15
C TYR A 263 22.09 -5.29 5.24
N VAL A 264 21.06 -4.46 5.24
CA VAL A 264 19.98 -4.46 4.26
C VAL A 264 19.96 -3.10 3.58
N ALA A 265 20.03 -3.08 2.26
CA ALA A 265 19.83 -1.86 1.50
C ALA A 265 18.33 -1.64 1.31
N LEU A 266 17.83 -0.48 1.79
CA LEU A 266 16.44 -0.07 1.61
C LEU A 266 16.40 1.07 0.61
N THR A 267 15.56 0.93 -0.41
CA THR A 267 15.30 1.96 -1.44
C THR A 267 13.82 1.99 -1.80
N SER A 268 13.36 3.06 -2.43
CA SER A 268 12.01 3.22 -2.97
C SER A 268 12.05 4.20 -4.13
N ASP A 269 10.92 4.45 -4.78
CA ASP A 269 10.71 5.56 -5.72
C ASP A 269 11.76 5.55 -6.86
N ILE A 270 11.92 4.39 -7.49
CA ILE A 270 12.86 4.22 -8.61
C ILE A 270 12.33 4.95 -9.84
N HIS A 271 10.99 4.90 -10.08
CA HIS A 271 10.31 5.56 -11.18
C HIS A 271 10.97 5.29 -12.56
N ALA A 272 11.24 4.02 -12.86
CA ALA A 272 11.71 3.64 -14.19
C ALA A 272 10.70 4.08 -15.25
N GLY A 273 11.17 4.78 -16.28
CA GLY A 273 10.32 5.36 -17.32
C GLY A 273 10.05 6.86 -17.16
N SER A 274 10.43 7.48 -16.04
CA SER A 274 10.37 8.94 -15.88
C SER A 274 11.50 9.66 -16.61
N LYS A 275 11.23 10.85 -17.17
CA LYS A 275 12.26 11.76 -17.71
C LYS A 275 13.25 12.25 -16.63
N THR A 276 12.83 12.23 -15.38
CA THR A 276 13.64 12.68 -14.25
C THR A 276 14.43 11.54 -13.60
N PHE A 277 14.40 10.32 -14.15
CA PHE A 277 15.13 9.18 -13.61
C PHE A 277 16.65 9.45 -13.55
N LEU A 278 17.25 9.23 -12.38
CA LEU A 278 18.65 9.52 -12.12
C LEU A 278 19.56 8.35 -12.53
N THR A 279 19.71 8.12 -13.85
CA THR A 279 20.48 7.00 -14.42
C THR A 279 21.88 6.89 -13.84
N SER A 280 22.62 8.00 -13.71
CA SER A 280 23.98 7.99 -13.17
C SER A 280 24.03 7.57 -11.70
N THR A 281 23.04 8.01 -10.90
CA THR A 281 22.94 7.64 -9.49
C THR A 281 22.64 6.15 -9.35
N TRP A 282 21.76 5.59 -10.19
CA TRP A 282 21.50 4.16 -10.20
C TRP A 282 22.76 3.36 -10.56
N LYS A 283 23.48 3.77 -11.60
CA LYS A 283 24.75 3.12 -11.99
C LYS A 283 25.77 3.13 -10.85
N ASN A 284 25.94 4.27 -10.20
CA ASN A 284 26.85 4.40 -9.06
C ASN A 284 26.42 3.50 -7.88
N PHE A 285 25.11 3.38 -7.63
CA PHE A 285 24.58 2.45 -6.63
C PHE A 285 24.87 0.99 -7.00
N ALA A 286 24.65 0.59 -8.26
CA ALA A 286 24.91 -0.76 -8.75
C ALA A 286 26.41 -1.11 -8.70
N GLU A 287 27.28 -0.18 -9.06
CA GLU A 287 28.72 -0.33 -8.94
C GLU A 287 29.17 -0.47 -7.48
N TRP A 288 28.65 0.40 -6.61
CA TRP A 288 28.98 0.36 -5.18
C TRP A 288 28.53 -0.95 -4.53
N ILE A 289 27.28 -1.38 -4.76
CA ILE A 289 26.74 -2.59 -4.12
C ILE A 289 27.44 -3.87 -4.65
N SER A 290 28.05 -3.77 -5.84
CA SER A 290 28.86 -4.84 -6.44
C SER A 290 30.33 -4.80 -5.98
N SER A 291 30.76 -3.71 -5.31
CA SER A 291 32.14 -3.53 -4.91
C SER A 291 32.57 -4.51 -3.82
N SER A 292 33.74 -5.11 -3.99
CA SER A 292 34.41 -5.91 -2.98
C SER A 292 35.28 -5.07 -2.01
N GLU A 293 35.50 -3.79 -2.31
CA GLU A 293 36.39 -2.91 -1.54
C GLU A 293 35.66 -2.28 -0.35
N ASP A 294 34.36 -1.93 -0.49
CA ASP A 294 33.55 -1.39 0.58
C ASP A 294 33.00 -2.53 1.47
N GLU A 295 33.36 -2.51 2.76
CA GLU A 295 32.91 -3.51 3.73
C GLU A 295 31.39 -3.56 3.88
N ARG A 296 30.72 -2.40 3.83
CA ARG A 296 29.25 -2.33 3.89
C ARG A 296 28.62 -2.98 2.69
N ALA A 297 29.12 -2.69 1.48
CA ALA A 297 28.60 -3.29 0.25
C ALA A 297 28.75 -4.81 0.27
N ARG A 298 29.89 -5.32 0.73
CA ARG A 298 30.13 -6.79 0.85
C ARG A 298 29.16 -7.47 1.80
N ASN A 299 28.78 -6.78 2.89
CA ASN A 299 27.93 -7.33 3.94
C ASN A 299 26.43 -7.08 3.71
N ILE A 300 26.03 -6.45 2.58
CA ILE A 300 24.61 -6.35 2.22
C ILE A 300 24.07 -7.74 1.90
N ALA A 301 23.09 -8.14 2.71
CA ALA A 301 22.44 -9.44 2.62
C ALA A 301 21.21 -9.43 1.72
N TYR A 302 20.48 -8.31 1.70
CA TYR A 302 19.23 -8.14 0.95
C TYR A 302 19.12 -6.70 0.45
N VAL A 303 18.39 -6.53 -0.65
CA VAL A 303 17.85 -5.24 -1.09
C VAL A 303 16.34 -5.28 -0.94
N ILE A 304 15.74 -4.25 -0.36
CA ILE A 304 14.30 -4.09 -0.27
C ILE A 304 13.92 -2.83 -1.02
N VAL A 305 13.01 -2.95 -1.99
CA VAL A 305 12.43 -1.84 -2.75
C VAL A 305 11.02 -1.62 -2.26
N ALA A 306 10.81 -0.49 -1.59
CA ALA A 306 9.55 -0.15 -0.93
C ALA A 306 8.66 0.71 -1.85
N GLY A 307 8.26 0.15 -2.99
CA GLY A 307 7.30 0.73 -3.92
C GLY A 307 7.87 1.65 -4.98
N ASP A 308 7.00 2.01 -5.92
CA ASP A 308 7.21 2.90 -7.05
C ASP A 308 8.43 2.49 -7.91
N LEU A 309 8.37 1.23 -8.36
CA LEU A 309 9.37 0.64 -9.22
C LEU A 309 9.40 1.31 -10.60
N VAL A 310 8.22 1.65 -11.11
CA VAL A 310 8.01 2.37 -12.37
C VAL A 310 7.33 3.70 -12.11
N ASP A 311 7.35 4.60 -13.09
CA ASP A 311 6.62 5.88 -13.00
C ASP A 311 5.11 5.68 -13.09
N GLY A 312 4.67 4.59 -13.72
CA GLY A 312 3.26 4.31 -13.94
C GLY A 312 2.66 5.13 -15.08
N ILE A 313 1.35 5.03 -15.25
CA ILE A 313 0.61 5.78 -16.28
C ILE A 313 -0.72 6.26 -15.69
N GLY A 314 -0.98 7.56 -15.76
CA GLY A 314 -2.25 8.16 -15.32
C GLY A 314 -2.41 8.21 -13.79
N VAL A 315 -1.33 8.21 -13.05
CA VAL A 315 -1.32 8.30 -11.58
C VAL A 315 -1.72 9.72 -11.12
N PHE A 316 -1.33 10.74 -11.88
CA PHE A 316 -1.68 12.13 -11.64
C PHE A 316 -1.94 12.90 -12.95
N PRO A 317 -2.63 14.05 -12.91
CA PRO A 317 -2.96 14.83 -14.11
C PRO A 317 -1.71 15.30 -14.87
N ASN A 318 -1.71 15.13 -16.20
CA ASN A 318 -0.64 15.49 -17.14
C ASN A 318 0.68 14.73 -16.94
N GLN A 319 0.67 13.59 -16.28
CA GLN A 319 1.87 12.76 -16.06
C GLN A 319 2.52 12.35 -17.39
N GLU A 320 1.75 12.20 -18.47
CA GLU A 320 2.25 11.86 -19.81
C GLU A 320 3.32 12.82 -20.33
N GLU A 321 3.33 14.07 -19.85
CA GLU A 321 4.36 15.06 -20.19
C GLU A 321 5.71 14.77 -19.49
N GLU A 322 5.70 13.98 -18.42
CA GLU A 322 6.87 13.62 -17.61
C GLU A 322 7.42 12.23 -17.91
N LEU A 323 6.69 11.42 -18.70
CA LEU A 323 7.11 10.09 -19.09
C LEU A 323 8.16 10.13 -20.21
N ALA A 324 9.26 9.40 -20.02
CA ALA A 324 10.22 9.04 -21.06
C ALA A 324 9.80 7.75 -21.78
N ILE A 325 9.05 6.88 -21.10
CA ILE A 325 8.51 5.62 -21.62
C ILE A 325 6.99 5.63 -21.36
N ASP A 326 6.21 5.64 -22.43
CA ASP A 326 4.75 5.82 -22.38
C ASP A 326 3.98 4.50 -22.19
N ASP A 327 4.64 3.34 -22.38
CA ASP A 327 4.04 2.01 -22.20
C ASP A 327 4.44 1.39 -20.87
N ILE A 328 3.46 0.88 -20.12
CA ILE A 328 3.71 0.31 -18.79
C ILE A 328 4.57 -0.96 -18.84
N HIS A 329 4.42 -1.81 -19.86
CA HIS A 329 5.23 -3.01 -20.00
C HIS A 329 6.68 -2.67 -20.33
N ASP A 330 6.89 -1.62 -21.14
CA ASP A 330 8.21 -1.12 -21.47
C ASP A 330 8.88 -0.47 -20.25
N GLN A 331 8.11 0.20 -19.38
CA GLN A 331 8.62 0.70 -18.09
C GLN A 331 9.11 -0.45 -17.19
N TYR A 332 8.35 -1.56 -17.08
CA TYR A 332 8.81 -2.74 -16.32
C TYR A 332 9.98 -3.45 -16.97
N THR A 333 10.06 -3.46 -18.31
CA THR A 333 11.23 -3.98 -19.03
C THR A 333 12.48 -3.14 -18.74
N ALA A 334 12.33 -1.81 -18.72
CA ALA A 334 13.42 -0.92 -18.33
C ALA A 334 13.84 -1.13 -16.87
N ALA A 335 12.87 -1.26 -15.95
CA ALA A 335 13.15 -1.59 -14.55
C ALA A 335 13.91 -2.93 -14.42
N ALA A 336 13.49 -3.97 -15.13
CA ALA A 336 14.18 -5.26 -15.13
C ALA A 336 15.65 -5.11 -15.59
N THR A 337 15.90 -4.32 -16.63
CA THR A 337 17.26 -4.03 -17.12
C THR A 337 18.11 -3.30 -16.08
N LEU A 338 17.52 -2.37 -15.31
CA LEU A 338 18.21 -1.73 -14.19
C LEU A 338 18.60 -2.74 -13.10
N PHE A 339 17.73 -3.71 -12.82
CA PHE A 339 17.98 -4.74 -11.82
C PHE A 339 19.01 -5.77 -12.24
N GLU A 340 19.19 -6.01 -13.57
CA GLU A 340 20.28 -6.83 -14.09
C GLU A 340 21.68 -6.28 -13.78
N MET A 341 21.78 -4.97 -13.49
CA MET A 341 23.03 -4.35 -13.07
C MET A 341 23.42 -4.71 -11.62
N LEU A 342 22.50 -5.27 -10.84
CA LEU A 342 22.74 -5.69 -9.46
C LEU A 342 23.29 -7.12 -9.43
N PRO A 343 24.05 -7.51 -8.37
CA PRO A 343 24.56 -8.87 -8.26
C PRO A 343 23.45 -9.92 -8.28
N SER A 344 23.57 -10.92 -9.15
CA SER A 344 22.55 -11.96 -9.36
C SER A 344 22.35 -12.92 -8.18
N ASP A 345 23.31 -12.96 -7.26
CA ASP A 345 23.26 -13.74 -6.02
C ASP A 345 22.67 -12.96 -4.84
N LEU A 346 22.35 -11.67 -5.03
CA LEU A 346 21.77 -10.80 -4.01
C LEU A 346 20.23 -10.89 -4.04
N PRO A 347 19.60 -11.41 -2.99
CA PRO A 347 18.13 -11.43 -2.91
C PRO A 347 17.56 -10.01 -2.87
N ILE A 348 16.57 -9.76 -3.73
CA ILE A 348 15.86 -8.48 -3.83
C ILE A 348 14.39 -8.73 -3.55
N ILE A 349 13.82 -7.96 -2.64
CA ILE A 349 12.41 -7.99 -2.29
C ILE A 349 11.78 -6.70 -2.78
N VAL A 350 10.70 -6.81 -3.56
CA VAL A 350 9.95 -5.67 -4.08
C VAL A 350 8.54 -5.72 -3.55
N VAL A 351 8.11 -4.68 -2.86
CA VAL A 351 6.70 -4.41 -2.54
C VAL A 351 6.18 -3.33 -3.48
N PRO A 352 4.91 -3.35 -3.88
CA PRO A 352 4.36 -2.34 -4.77
C PRO A 352 4.13 -1.00 -4.05
N GLY A 353 4.19 0.09 -4.82
CA GLY A 353 3.76 1.42 -4.46
C GLY A 353 2.52 1.86 -5.24
N ASN A 354 2.13 3.14 -5.12
CA ASN A 354 0.93 3.65 -5.79
C ASN A 354 1.13 3.96 -7.29
N HIS A 355 2.37 4.01 -7.77
CA HIS A 355 2.71 4.14 -9.19
C HIS A 355 2.77 2.79 -9.91
N ASP A 356 2.95 1.70 -9.19
CA ASP A 356 3.04 0.37 -9.77
C ASP A 356 1.69 -0.12 -10.31
N ALA A 357 1.73 -1.11 -11.23
CA ALA A 357 0.55 -1.66 -11.89
C ALA A 357 -0.30 -2.55 -10.97
N VAL A 358 -0.64 -2.01 -9.82
CA VAL A 358 -1.56 -2.54 -8.81
C VAL A 358 -2.53 -1.44 -8.41
N ARG A 359 -3.50 -1.72 -7.53
CA ARG A 359 -4.34 -0.64 -7.02
C ARG A 359 -3.52 0.34 -6.17
N GLN A 360 -3.87 1.62 -6.24
CA GLN A 360 -3.15 2.68 -5.52
C GLN A 360 -3.29 2.59 -4.00
N ALA A 361 -4.45 2.16 -3.51
CA ALA A 361 -4.73 2.08 -2.08
C ALA A 361 -4.29 0.74 -1.49
N GLU A 362 -3.72 0.77 -0.31
CA GLU A 362 -3.45 -0.42 0.50
C GLU A 362 -4.75 -1.09 1.02
N PRO A 363 -4.72 -2.39 1.17
CA PRO A 363 -3.64 -3.35 0.94
C PRO A 363 -3.45 -3.65 -0.55
N GLN A 364 -2.19 -3.72 -1.00
CA GLN A 364 -1.84 -3.94 -2.41
C GLN A 364 -1.36 -5.39 -2.62
N PRO A 365 -1.84 -6.11 -3.64
CA PRO A 365 -1.31 -7.43 -3.99
C PRO A 365 0.10 -7.31 -4.54
N ALA A 366 0.86 -8.40 -4.55
CA ALA A 366 2.11 -8.47 -5.28
C ALA A 366 1.91 -8.14 -6.77
N LEU A 367 2.96 -7.63 -7.41
CA LEU A 367 2.97 -7.36 -8.83
C LEU A 367 2.61 -8.62 -9.63
N SER A 368 1.75 -8.48 -10.62
CA SER A 368 1.31 -9.62 -11.43
C SER A 368 2.49 -10.24 -12.20
N SER A 369 2.41 -11.56 -12.43
CA SER A 369 3.44 -12.30 -13.18
C SER A 369 3.68 -11.72 -14.58
N ASP A 370 2.71 -11.02 -15.18
CA ASP A 370 2.87 -10.44 -16.51
C ASP A 370 3.89 -9.31 -16.54
N TYR A 371 3.96 -8.51 -15.50
CA TYR A 371 4.96 -7.45 -15.34
C TYR A 371 6.28 -7.94 -14.73
N ALA A 372 6.24 -9.05 -13.99
CA ALA A 372 7.41 -9.61 -13.32
C ALA A 372 8.31 -10.46 -14.25
N LYS A 373 7.87 -10.80 -15.46
CA LYS A 373 8.55 -11.75 -16.39
C LYS A 373 9.99 -11.39 -16.76
N GLY A 374 10.32 -10.10 -16.79
CA GLY A 374 11.65 -9.61 -17.17
C GLY A 374 12.69 -9.70 -16.06
N PHE A 375 12.28 -9.91 -14.82
CA PHE A 375 13.19 -9.89 -13.67
C PHE A 375 13.84 -11.25 -13.43
N ASN A 376 15.08 -11.22 -12.91
CA ASN A 376 15.82 -12.40 -12.54
C ASN A 376 15.22 -13.13 -11.32
N ASN A 377 15.57 -14.41 -11.16
CA ASN A 377 15.05 -15.27 -10.10
C ASN A 377 15.43 -14.83 -8.67
N ASN A 378 16.38 -13.92 -8.50
CA ASN A 378 16.75 -13.34 -7.22
C ASN A 378 15.81 -12.20 -6.79
N VAL A 379 14.86 -11.78 -7.63
CA VAL A 379 13.84 -10.77 -7.32
C VAL A 379 12.55 -11.46 -6.90
N SER A 380 12.06 -11.12 -5.74
CA SER A 380 10.79 -11.61 -5.17
C SER A 380 9.81 -10.46 -5.02
N PHE A 381 8.65 -10.60 -5.64
CA PHE A 381 7.54 -9.65 -5.50
C PHE A 381 6.58 -10.13 -4.42
N ILE A 382 6.25 -9.28 -3.47
CA ILE A 382 5.33 -9.58 -2.36
C ILE A 382 4.32 -8.45 -2.21
N GLY A 383 3.20 -8.73 -1.54
CA GLY A 383 2.16 -7.72 -1.31
C GLY A 383 2.56 -6.63 -0.32
N ASN A 384 1.74 -5.63 -0.19
CA ASN A 384 1.87 -4.55 0.79
C ASN A 384 0.56 -4.45 1.59
N PRO A 385 0.57 -4.79 2.90
CA PRO A 385 1.69 -5.28 3.72
C PRO A 385 2.00 -6.78 3.55
N SER A 386 3.23 -7.15 3.97
CA SER A 386 3.71 -8.55 4.06
C SER A 386 4.54 -8.74 5.32
#